data_1be1db167cb34be356d1db37cdaac50f
#
_entry.id   1be1db167cb34be356d1db37cdaac50f
#
_cell.length_a   1.000
_cell.length_b   1.000
_cell.length_c   1.000
_cell.angle_alpha   90.00
_cell.angle_beta   90.00
_cell.angle_gamma   90.00
#
_symmetry.space_group_name_H-M   'P 1'
#
loop_
_entity.id
_entity.type
_entity.pdbx_description
1 polymer ?
#
loop_
_entity_poly.entity_id
_entity_poly.type
_entity_poly.pdbx_seq_one_letter_code
_entity_poly.pdbx_strand_id
1 'polypeptide(L)'
;TSDQSPLLRMRGAFVATTIAEYFCQQGKNVLLMMDSVTRFAMAMREIGLAVGEPPTTKGYTPSVFATLPRLLERAGRFTQQGSITGLYTVLVDGDDLTEPVADSVRSILDGHIVLSRDIAARNHYPAIDVLNSTSRVMRDIVTPRHLELSGKARSILATYTDAEDLINIGAYARGSNPQIDFAISKIDLINNFLQQRFDESTSLSQTKEDLGAVLSDRKDEPSNKYGRRKNDTKD
;
A
#
# COMPACT_ATOMS: atom_id res chain seq x y z
N THR A 1 19.86 12.30 -4.90
CA THR A 1 19.88 11.64 -6.20
C THR A 1 20.86 10.47 -6.19
N SER A 2 20.70 9.48 -7.06
CA SER A 2 21.50 8.23 -7.08
C SER A 2 22.97 8.43 -7.49
N ASP A 3 23.30 9.56 -8.05
CA ASP A 3 24.65 10.00 -8.46
C ASP A 3 25.50 10.56 -7.31
N GLN A 4 24.90 10.78 -6.14
CA GLN A 4 25.60 11.31 -4.99
C GLN A 4 26.31 10.21 -4.20
N SER A 5 27.37 10.60 -3.45
CA SER A 5 28.10 9.67 -2.59
C SER A 5 27.18 9.02 -1.54
N PRO A 6 27.49 7.80 -1.06
CA PRO A 6 26.72 7.11 -0.04
C PRO A 6 26.47 7.96 1.21
N LEU A 7 27.48 8.71 1.64
CA LEU A 7 27.38 9.59 2.80
C LEU A 7 26.35 10.71 2.59
N LEU A 8 26.31 11.31 1.40
CA LEU A 8 25.33 12.35 1.09
C LEU A 8 23.92 11.78 0.96
N ARG A 9 23.77 10.60 0.37
CA ARG A 9 22.46 9.91 0.29
C ARG A 9 21.90 9.61 1.68
N MET A 10 22.74 9.07 2.57
CA MET A 10 22.38 8.82 3.97
C MET A 10 22.00 10.12 4.70
N ARG A 11 22.85 11.15 4.64
CA ARG A 11 22.59 12.44 5.30
C ARG A 11 21.35 13.12 4.78
N GLY A 12 21.05 13.02 3.48
CA GLY A 12 19.86 13.58 2.85
C GLY A 12 18.57 13.08 3.49
N ALA A 13 18.48 11.79 3.82
CA ALA A 13 17.32 11.21 4.51
C ALA A 13 17.12 11.83 5.91
N PHE A 14 18.19 11.96 6.69
CA PHE A 14 18.14 12.58 8.01
C PHE A 14 17.78 14.06 7.95
N VAL A 15 18.36 14.81 7.01
CA VAL A 15 18.07 16.24 6.81
C VAL A 15 16.60 16.44 6.45
N ALA A 16 16.06 15.66 5.50
CA ALA A 16 14.64 15.74 5.12
C ALA A 16 13.73 15.47 6.32
N THR A 17 14.04 14.45 7.11
CA THR A 17 13.27 14.12 8.33
C THR A 17 13.36 15.25 9.37
N THR A 18 14.54 15.85 9.57
CA THR A 18 14.71 16.98 10.49
C THR A 18 13.92 18.22 10.05
N ILE A 19 13.85 18.49 8.74
CA ILE A 19 13.00 19.56 8.21
C ILE A 19 11.53 19.27 8.48
N ALA A 20 11.08 18.02 8.31
CA ALA A 20 9.72 17.61 8.63
C ALA A 20 9.40 17.82 10.13
N GLU A 21 10.32 17.44 11.01
CA GLU A 21 10.20 17.66 12.47
C GLU A 21 10.10 19.15 12.83
N TYR A 22 10.89 19.99 12.18
CA TYR A 22 10.81 21.45 12.39
C TYR A 22 9.41 22.00 12.12
N PHE A 23 8.79 21.61 11.01
CA PHE A 23 7.41 22.05 10.72
C PHE A 23 6.39 21.39 11.65
N CYS A 24 6.58 20.14 12.01
CA CYS A 24 5.73 19.44 12.98
C CYS A 24 5.72 20.14 14.35
N GLN A 25 6.88 20.57 14.84
CA GLN A 25 7.02 21.34 16.09
C GLN A 25 6.27 22.69 16.06
N GLN A 26 6.04 23.24 14.85
CA GLN A 26 5.21 24.43 14.66
C GLN A 26 3.71 24.12 14.56
N GLY A 27 3.28 22.92 14.89
CA GLY A 27 1.90 22.48 14.83
C GLY A 27 1.39 22.13 13.43
N LYS A 28 2.28 21.94 12.44
CA LYS A 28 1.89 21.59 11.07
C LYS A 28 1.73 20.08 10.88
N ASN A 29 0.79 19.70 10.02
CA ASN A 29 0.70 18.32 9.52
C ASN A 29 1.58 18.20 8.28
N VAL A 30 2.62 17.39 8.38
CA VAL A 30 3.65 17.24 7.34
C VAL A 30 3.49 15.90 6.64
N LEU A 31 3.56 15.89 5.31
CA LEU A 31 3.75 14.67 4.53
C LEU A 31 5.22 14.55 4.16
N LEU A 32 5.88 13.53 4.70
CA LEU A 32 7.26 13.17 4.37
C LEU A 32 7.26 12.01 3.39
N MET A 33 7.76 12.24 2.18
CA MET A 33 7.87 11.22 1.15
C MET A 33 9.35 10.88 0.93
N MET A 34 9.68 9.58 0.91
CA MET A 34 11.04 9.09 0.64
C MET A 34 11.02 7.99 -0.42
N ASP A 35 11.60 8.27 -1.56
CA ASP A 35 11.85 7.30 -2.63
C ASP A 35 13.37 7.14 -2.82
N SER A 36 13.92 6.08 -2.29
CA SER A 36 13.37 4.96 -1.54
C SER A 36 14.22 4.64 -0.29
N VAL A 37 13.61 3.96 0.68
CA VAL A 37 14.34 3.41 1.85
C VAL A 37 15.40 2.40 1.40
N THR A 38 15.13 1.63 0.35
CA THR A 38 16.10 0.68 -0.24
C THR A 38 17.41 1.38 -0.65
N ARG A 39 17.32 2.56 -1.29
CA ARG A 39 18.50 3.36 -1.66
C ARG A 39 19.26 3.90 -0.45
N PHE A 40 18.53 4.25 0.61
CA PHE A 40 19.13 4.61 1.90
C PHE A 40 19.89 3.41 2.51
N ALA A 41 19.26 2.23 2.56
CA ALA A 41 19.87 1.01 3.07
C ALA A 41 21.12 0.59 2.26
N MET A 42 21.08 0.73 0.93
CA MET A 42 22.24 0.50 0.06
C MET A 42 23.38 1.47 0.37
N ALA A 43 23.09 2.75 0.58
CA ALA A 43 24.11 3.74 0.96
C ALA A 43 24.74 3.41 2.32
N MET A 44 23.92 3.01 3.30
CA MET A 44 24.40 2.57 4.60
C MET A 44 25.28 1.31 4.50
N ARG A 45 24.89 0.34 3.67
CA ARG A 45 25.68 -0.85 3.39
C ARG A 45 27.07 -0.50 2.84
N GLU A 46 27.14 0.40 1.84
CA GLU A 46 28.40 0.85 1.26
C GLU A 46 29.31 1.49 2.33
N ILE A 47 28.74 2.33 3.22
CA ILE A 47 29.49 2.95 4.32
C ILE A 47 29.97 1.90 5.32
N GLY A 48 29.09 1.00 5.77
CA GLY A 48 29.42 -0.05 6.73
C GLY A 48 30.54 -0.97 6.24
N LEU A 49 30.47 -1.41 4.98
CA LEU A 49 31.52 -2.21 4.36
C LEU A 49 32.84 -1.44 4.26
N ALA A 50 32.80 -0.14 3.92
CA ALA A 50 34.02 0.70 3.81
C ALA A 50 34.72 0.91 5.15
N VAL A 51 34.00 0.89 6.28
CA VAL A 51 34.57 0.96 7.64
C VAL A 51 34.88 -0.41 8.24
N GLY A 52 34.71 -1.50 7.49
CA GLY A 52 35.09 -2.86 7.89
C GLY A 52 34.01 -3.61 8.68
N GLU A 53 32.77 -3.19 8.66
CA GLU A 53 31.68 -4.02 9.26
C GLU A 53 31.54 -5.35 8.50
N PRO A 54 31.33 -6.47 9.19
CA PRO A 54 31.10 -7.75 8.53
C PRO A 54 29.73 -7.74 7.82
N PRO A 55 29.68 -8.23 6.57
CA PRO A 55 28.40 -8.37 5.87
C PRO A 55 27.55 -9.48 6.52
N THR A 56 26.24 -9.25 6.56
CA THR A 56 25.21 -10.23 6.94
C THR A 56 24.38 -10.65 5.74
N THR A 57 23.11 -10.96 5.93
CA THR A 57 22.19 -11.40 4.87
C THR A 57 22.15 -10.42 3.70
N LYS A 58 22.26 -10.94 2.47
CA LYS A 58 22.32 -10.15 1.21
C LYS A 58 23.40 -9.04 1.23
N GLY A 59 24.45 -9.21 2.04
CA GLY A 59 25.58 -8.29 2.13
C GLY A 59 25.29 -6.98 2.88
N TYR A 60 24.16 -6.85 3.54
CA TYR A 60 23.90 -5.72 4.42
C TYR A 60 24.70 -5.82 5.71
N THR A 61 25.08 -4.67 6.27
CA THR A 61 25.83 -4.58 7.52
C THR A 61 24.90 -4.39 8.71
N PRO A 62 25.29 -4.79 9.94
CA PRO A 62 24.46 -4.61 11.13
C PRO A 62 23.99 -3.18 11.36
N SER A 63 24.82 -2.20 11.02
CA SER A 63 24.52 -0.76 11.15
C SER A 63 23.29 -0.34 10.33
N VAL A 64 23.00 -0.99 9.20
CA VAL A 64 21.81 -0.72 8.38
C VAL A 64 20.56 -0.97 9.23
N PHE A 65 20.43 -2.17 9.81
CA PHE A 65 19.26 -2.56 10.59
C PHE A 65 19.13 -1.79 11.91
N ALA A 66 20.26 -1.38 12.51
CA ALA A 66 20.25 -0.52 13.70
C ALA A 66 19.81 0.92 13.39
N THR A 67 19.97 1.38 12.14
CA THR A 67 19.69 2.76 11.76
C THR A 67 18.25 2.92 11.20
N LEU A 68 17.69 1.90 10.57
CA LEU A 68 16.33 1.95 10.01
C LEU A 68 15.27 2.38 11.02
N PRO A 69 15.16 1.77 12.23
CA PRO A 69 14.19 2.23 13.23
C PRO A 69 14.42 3.69 13.62
N ARG A 70 15.67 4.10 13.85
CA ARG A 70 16.03 5.48 14.23
C ARG A 70 15.61 6.53 13.20
N LEU A 71 15.49 6.15 11.92
CA LEU A 71 15.03 7.03 10.87
C LEU A 71 13.50 7.00 10.75
N LEU A 72 12.92 5.81 10.71
CA LEU A 72 11.50 5.61 10.34
C LEU A 72 10.54 5.95 11.47
N GLU A 73 10.91 5.68 12.73
CA GLU A 73 10.10 6.00 13.92
C GLU A 73 10.02 7.50 14.25
N ARG A 74 10.74 8.33 13.50
CA ARG A 74 10.65 9.80 13.62
C ARG A 74 9.38 10.37 12.98
N ALA A 75 8.68 9.60 12.14
CA ALA A 75 7.35 9.95 11.65
C ALA A 75 6.29 9.52 12.68
N GLY A 76 5.21 10.31 12.78
CA GLY A 76 4.11 10.00 13.69
C GLY A 76 3.37 11.24 14.16
N ARG A 77 2.48 11.07 15.13
CA ARG A 77 1.78 12.16 15.80
C ARG A 77 2.39 12.42 17.18
N PHE A 78 2.71 13.66 17.45
CA PHE A 78 3.34 14.07 18.69
C PHE A 78 2.36 14.87 19.56
N THR A 79 2.40 14.64 20.87
CA THR A 79 1.55 15.34 21.83
C THR A 79 1.84 16.84 21.81
N GLN A 80 0.80 17.67 21.71
CA GLN A 80 0.88 19.16 21.67
C GLN A 80 1.66 19.74 20.48
N GLN A 81 1.88 18.94 19.44
CA GLN A 81 2.53 19.36 18.19
C GLN A 81 1.67 18.95 16.99
N GLY A 82 2.21 19.10 15.80
CA GLY A 82 1.60 18.59 14.57
C GLY A 82 1.78 17.09 14.40
N SER A 83 1.80 16.65 13.14
CA SER A 83 2.05 15.24 12.78
C SER A 83 2.97 15.15 11.58
N ILE A 84 3.70 14.03 11.48
CA ILE A 84 4.47 13.65 10.28
C ILE A 84 3.88 12.35 9.76
N THR A 85 3.25 12.41 8.60
CA THR A 85 2.85 11.20 7.86
C THR A 85 4.00 10.79 6.96
N GLY A 86 4.64 9.66 7.26
CA GLY A 86 5.72 9.10 6.45
C GLY A 86 5.16 8.19 5.35
N LEU A 87 5.48 8.49 4.08
CA LEU A 87 5.22 7.63 2.93
C LEU A 87 6.56 7.17 2.35
N TYR A 88 6.90 5.92 2.58
CA TYR A 88 8.19 5.34 2.26
C TYR A 88 8.07 4.28 1.18
N THR A 89 8.77 4.44 0.05
CA THR A 89 8.90 3.38 -0.94
C THR A 89 10.00 2.40 -0.57
N VAL A 90 9.70 1.11 -0.72
CA VAL A 90 10.65 0.01 -0.60
C VAL A 90 10.65 -0.77 -1.90
N LEU A 91 11.84 -0.94 -2.49
CA LEU A 91 12.01 -1.71 -3.72
C LEU A 91 12.49 -3.11 -3.35
N VAL A 92 11.82 -4.12 -3.87
CA VAL A 92 12.18 -5.53 -3.68
C VAL A 92 12.50 -6.19 -5.01
N ASP A 93 13.44 -7.12 -4.99
CA ASP A 93 13.80 -7.90 -6.18
C ASP A 93 12.87 -9.11 -6.31
N GLY A 94 12.31 -9.32 -7.50
CA GLY A 94 11.48 -10.50 -7.79
C GLY A 94 10.23 -10.64 -6.94
N ASP A 95 9.67 -9.50 -6.46
CA ASP A 95 8.48 -9.45 -5.58
C ASP A 95 8.68 -10.17 -4.22
N ASP A 96 9.94 -10.37 -3.81
CA ASP A 96 10.31 -11.02 -2.56
C ASP A 96 10.15 -10.07 -1.35
N LEU A 97 8.98 -10.09 -0.73
CA LEU A 97 8.70 -9.31 0.48
C LEU A 97 9.48 -9.80 1.73
N THR A 98 10.17 -10.94 1.65
CA THR A 98 11.03 -11.46 2.72
C THR A 98 12.46 -10.92 2.65
N GLU A 99 12.74 -10.04 1.68
CA GLU A 99 14.02 -9.36 1.59
C GLU A 99 14.33 -8.61 2.89
N PRO A 100 15.57 -8.69 3.43
CA PRO A 100 15.90 -8.21 4.79
C PRO A 100 15.50 -6.75 5.07
N VAL A 101 15.67 -5.85 4.09
CA VAL A 101 15.27 -4.45 4.23
C VAL A 101 13.76 -4.31 4.23
N ALA A 102 13.05 -5.00 3.33
CA ALA A 102 11.60 -4.96 3.25
C ALA A 102 10.97 -5.52 4.52
N ASP A 103 11.44 -6.66 5.01
CA ASP A 103 10.96 -7.29 6.24
C ASP A 103 11.20 -6.40 7.47
N SER A 104 12.42 -5.83 7.59
CA SER A 104 12.75 -4.88 8.66
C SER A 104 11.82 -3.66 8.64
N VAL A 105 11.63 -3.03 7.48
CA VAL A 105 10.76 -1.85 7.35
C VAL A 105 9.31 -2.19 7.68
N ARG A 106 8.79 -3.32 7.21
CA ARG A 106 7.43 -3.80 7.52
C ARG A 106 7.23 -4.06 9.01
N SER A 107 8.28 -4.47 9.74
CA SER A 107 8.20 -4.66 11.19
C SER A 107 8.10 -3.35 11.97
N ILE A 108 8.67 -2.25 11.44
CA ILE A 108 8.74 -0.94 12.07
C ILE A 108 7.47 -0.10 11.79
N LEU A 109 6.99 -0.09 10.54
CA LEU A 109 5.94 0.83 10.09
C LEU A 109 4.53 0.36 10.48
N ASP A 110 3.59 1.31 10.54
CA ASP A 110 2.16 1.09 10.90
C ASP A 110 1.35 0.36 9.83
N GLY A 111 1.91 0.14 8.67
CA GLY A 111 1.29 -0.59 7.58
C GLY A 111 2.10 -0.54 6.30
N HIS A 112 1.66 -1.30 5.32
CA HIS A 112 2.29 -1.34 4.00
C HIS A 112 1.25 -1.57 2.92
N ILE A 113 1.51 -1.01 1.75
CA ILE A 113 0.74 -1.20 0.52
C ILE A 113 1.64 -1.97 -0.45
N VAL A 114 1.19 -3.15 -0.86
CA VAL A 114 1.91 -4.01 -1.81
C VAL A 114 1.42 -3.70 -3.22
N LEU A 115 2.36 -3.46 -4.14
CA LEU A 115 2.09 -3.38 -5.58
C LEU A 115 2.49 -4.70 -6.24
N SER A 116 1.62 -5.26 -7.07
CA SER A 116 1.80 -6.55 -7.74
C SER A 116 1.97 -6.37 -9.24
N ARG A 117 3.00 -7.03 -9.80
CA ARG A 117 3.20 -7.09 -11.26
C ARG A 117 2.11 -7.91 -11.96
N ASP A 118 1.60 -8.94 -11.31
CA ASP A 118 0.55 -9.79 -11.86
C ASP A 118 -0.77 -9.03 -12.00
N ILE A 119 -1.09 -8.17 -11.00
CA ILE A 119 -2.26 -7.29 -11.06
C ILE A 119 -2.08 -6.25 -12.18
N ALA A 120 -0.88 -5.66 -12.31
CA ALA A 120 -0.57 -4.73 -13.39
C ALA A 120 -0.65 -5.40 -14.77
N ALA A 121 -0.17 -6.64 -14.91
CA ALA A 121 -0.24 -7.40 -16.15
C ALA A 121 -1.68 -7.67 -16.62
N ARG A 122 -2.64 -7.75 -15.69
CA ARG A 122 -4.07 -7.85 -15.98
C ARG A 122 -4.71 -6.50 -16.31
N ASN A 123 -3.93 -5.43 -16.48
CA ASN A 123 -4.39 -4.05 -16.71
C ASN A 123 -5.30 -3.52 -15.59
N HIS A 124 -5.10 -3.98 -14.37
CA HIS A 124 -5.80 -3.52 -13.18
C HIS A 124 -4.94 -2.45 -12.48
N TYR A 125 -5.38 -1.20 -12.52
CA TYR A 125 -4.68 -0.06 -11.92
C TYR A 125 -5.61 0.73 -10.98
N PRO A 126 -5.07 1.21 -9.82
CA PRO A 126 -3.72 0.96 -9.32
C PRO A 126 -3.49 -0.53 -9.02
N ALA A 127 -2.26 -1.01 -9.24
CA ALA A 127 -1.91 -2.43 -9.13
C ALA A 127 -1.68 -2.85 -7.65
N ILE A 128 -2.63 -2.50 -6.77
CA ILE A 128 -2.55 -2.73 -5.33
C ILE A 128 -3.05 -4.13 -5.00
N ASP A 129 -2.19 -4.93 -4.38
CA ASP A 129 -2.57 -6.21 -3.78
C ASP A 129 -3.19 -5.97 -2.41
N VAL A 130 -4.52 -5.99 -2.37
CA VAL A 130 -5.32 -5.74 -1.15
C VAL A 130 -5.11 -6.83 -0.09
N LEU A 131 -4.91 -8.08 -0.51
CA LEU A 131 -4.77 -9.22 0.41
C LEU A 131 -3.42 -9.20 1.13
N ASN A 132 -2.35 -8.82 0.42
CA ASN A 132 -1.00 -8.72 0.97
C ASN A 132 -0.70 -7.35 1.61
N SER A 133 -1.60 -6.36 1.45
CA SER A 133 -1.48 -5.05 2.10
C SER A 133 -2.08 -5.06 3.51
N THR A 134 -1.48 -4.29 4.42
CA THR A 134 -1.89 -4.28 5.84
C THR A 134 -1.86 -2.87 6.41
N SER A 135 -2.84 -2.53 7.27
CA SER A 135 -2.83 -1.38 8.17
C SER A 135 -2.99 -1.85 9.61
N ARG A 136 -2.03 -1.55 10.47
CA ARG A 136 -2.07 -1.89 11.90
C ARG A 136 -3.00 -0.97 12.68
N VAL A 137 -3.11 0.29 12.24
CA VAL A 137 -3.89 1.33 12.92
C VAL A 137 -5.35 1.41 12.45
N MET A 138 -5.74 0.62 11.46
CA MET A 138 -7.09 0.72 10.86
C MET A 138 -8.20 0.59 11.91
N ARG A 139 -8.06 -0.32 12.88
CA ARG A 139 -9.07 -0.56 13.91
C ARG A 139 -9.33 0.65 14.82
N ASP A 140 -8.30 1.49 14.99
CA ASP A 140 -8.34 2.64 15.90
C ASP A 140 -8.85 3.91 15.20
N ILE A 141 -8.80 3.96 13.86
CA ILE A 141 -9.08 5.19 13.09
C ILE A 141 -10.35 5.13 12.24
N VAL A 142 -10.93 3.95 12.03
CA VAL A 142 -12.15 3.81 11.21
C VAL A 142 -13.38 3.48 12.05
N THR A 143 -14.58 3.75 11.48
CA THR A 143 -15.84 3.36 12.12
C THR A 143 -16.03 1.84 12.07
N PRO A 144 -16.79 1.25 13.03
CA PRO A 144 -17.09 -0.19 13.02
C PRO A 144 -17.68 -0.67 11.69
N ARG A 145 -18.57 0.13 11.08
CA ARG A 145 -19.16 -0.18 9.76
C ARG A 145 -18.10 -0.23 8.66
N HIS A 146 -17.15 0.70 8.64
CA HIS A 146 -16.06 0.70 7.65
C HIS A 146 -15.17 -0.54 7.83
N LEU A 147 -14.86 -0.90 9.07
CA LEU A 147 -14.09 -2.10 9.39
C LEU A 147 -14.79 -3.38 8.93
N GLU A 148 -16.11 -3.48 9.15
CA GLU A 148 -16.95 -4.59 8.69
C GLU A 148 -16.96 -4.73 7.17
N LEU A 149 -17.21 -3.62 6.46
CA LEU A 149 -17.23 -3.59 4.99
C LEU A 149 -15.88 -3.98 4.39
N SER A 150 -14.79 -3.42 4.90
CA SER A 150 -13.45 -3.78 4.42
C SER A 150 -13.10 -5.24 4.70
N GLY A 151 -13.49 -5.77 5.86
CA GLY A 151 -13.33 -7.18 6.21
C GLY A 151 -14.12 -8.10 5.26
N LYS A 152 -15.37 -7.75 4.96
CA LYS A 152 -16.22 -8.50 4.01
C LYS A 152 -15.62 -8.49 2.59
N ALA A 153 -15.16 -7.33 2.12
CA ALA A 153 -14.50 -7.23 0.80
C ALA A 153 -13.24 -8.11 0.72
N ARG A 154 -12.37 -8.06 1.73
CA ARG A 154 -11.17 -8.91 1.79
C ARG A 154 -11.51 -10.39 1.85
N SER A 155 -12.53 -10.79 2.61
CA SER A 155 -12.99 -12.18 2.67
C SER A 155 -13.47 -12.70 1.32
N ILE A 156 -14.22 -11.87 0.57
CA ILE A 156 -14.69 -12.23 -0.78
C ILE A 156 -13.51 -12.39 -1.73
N LEU A 157 -12.56 -11.44 -1.73
CA LEU A 157 -11.34 -11.52 -2.54
C LEU A 157 -10.54 -12.78 -2.22
N ALA A 158 -10.30 -13.07 -0.94
CA ALA A 158 -9.57 -14.27 -0.52
C ALA A 158 -10.27 -15.55 -0.98
N THR A 159 -11.59 -15.68 -0.72
CA THR A 159 -12.38 -16.84 -1.14
C THR A 159 -12.34 -17.06 -2.65
N TYR A 160 -12.41 -15.96 -3.43
CA TYR A 160 -12.31 -16.07 -4.90
C TYR A 160 -10.92 -16.50 -5.33
N THR A 161 -9.86 -15.89 -4.78
CA THR A 161 -8.46 -16.22 -5.10
C THR A 161 -8.15 -17.68 -4.78
N ASP A 162 -8.61 -18.19 -3.64
CA ASP A 162 -8.42 -19.61 -3.25
C ASP A 162 -9.14 -20.59 -4.20
N ALA A 163 -10.21 -20.15 -4.86
CA ALA A 163 -10.98 -20.97 -5.79
C ALA A 163 -10.69 -20.69 -7.28
N GLU A 164 -9.89 -19.66 -7.60
CA GLU A 164 -9.69 -19.14 -8.96
C GLU A 164 -9.23 -20.23 -9.94
N ASP A 165 -8.29 -21.07 -9.53
CA ASP A 165 -7.80 -22.16 -10.38
C ASP A 165 -8.89 -23.20 -10.69
N LEU A 166 -9.69 -23.59 -9.70
CA LEU A 166 -10.80 -24.53 -9.89
C LEU A 166 -11.90 -23.96 -10.80
N ILE A 167 -12.14 -22.66 -10.69
CA ILE A 167 -13.12 -21.95 -11.53
C ILE A 167 -12.62 -21.89 -12.97
N ASN A 168 -11.36 -21.52 -13.18
CA ASN A 168 -10.76 -21.33 -14.50
C ASN A 168 -10.66 -22.63 -15.32
N ILE A 169 -10.35 -23.76 -14.66
CA ILE A 169 -10.32 -25.06 -15.33
C ILE A 169 -11.71 -25.72 -15.44
N GLY A 170 -12.76 -25.06 -14.96
CA GLY A 170 -14.14 -25.59 -15.00
C GLY A 170 -14.43 -26.74 -14.03
N ALA A 171 -13.57 -26.96 -13.05
CA ALA A 171 -13.73 -28.05 -12.05
C ALA A 171 -14.67 -27.66 -10.89
N TYR A 172 -14.99 -26.37 -10.75
CA TYR A 172 -15.93 -25.91 -9.72
C TYR A 172 -17.38 -26.08 -10.18
N ALA A 173 -18.18 -26.82 -9.41
CA ALA A 173 -19.61 -26.96 -9.65
C ALA A 173 -20.40 -25.88 -8.86
N ARG A 174 -21.14 -25.02 -9.54
CA ARG A 174 -22.02 -24.02 -8.89
C ARG A 174 -23.00 -24.71 -7.95
N GLY A 175 -23.23 -24.11 -6.77
CA GLY A 175 -24.08 -24.66 -5.73
C GLY A 175 -23.37 -25.60 -4.75
N SER A 176 -22.13 -26.01 -5.02
CA SER A 176 -21.36 -26.86 -4.11
C SER A 176 -20.84 -26.14 -2.86
N ASN A 177 -20.58 -24.85 -2.96
CA ASN A 177 -20.13 -24.01 -1.84
C ASN A 177 -20.74 -22.61 -1.91
N PRO A 178 -21.66 -22.26 -0.99
CA PRO A 178 -22.32 -20.94 -1.00
C PRO A 178 -21.38 -19.75 -0.88
N GLN A 179 -20.23 -19.90 -0.20
CA GLN A 179 -19.24 -18.82 -0.04
C GLN A 179 -18.52 -18.54 -1.36
N ILE A 180 -18.13 -19.58 -2.09
CA ILE A 180 -17.51 -19.45 -3.42
C ILE A 180 -18.53 -18.89 -4.42
N ASP A 181 -19.76 -19.36 -4.43
CA ASP A 181 -20.81 -18.83 -5.30
C ASP A 181 -21.05 -17.33 -5.05
N PHE A 182 -21.06 -16.93 -3.79
CA PHE A 182 -21.17 -15.53 -3.41
C PHE A 182 -19.96 -14.72 -3.89
N ALA A 183 -18.73 -15.24 -3.71
CA ALA A 183 -17.53 -14.59 -4.18
C ALA A 183 -17.53 -14.41 -5.71
N ILE A 184 -17.91 -15.44 -6.46
CA ILE A 184 -18.07 -15.38 -7.92
C ILE A 184 -19.09 -14.30 -8.33
N SER A 185 -20.18 -14.14 -7.59
CA SER A 185 -21.22 -13.15 -7.89
C SER A 185 -20.78 -11.69 -7.64
N LYS A 186 -19.75 -11.47 -6.81
CA LYS A 186 -19.29 -10.14 -6.36
C LYS A 186 -17.95 -9.71 -6.92
N ILE A 187 -17.13 -10.64 -7.43
CA ILE A 187 -15.73 -10.35 -7.79
C ILE A 187 -15.61 -9.24 -8.83
N ASP A 188 -16.44 -9.22 -9.85
CA ASP A 188 -16.39 -8.20 -10.91
C ASP A 188 -16.74 -6.80 -10.36
N LEU A 189 -17.71 -6.72 -9.43
CA LEU A 189 -18.06 -5.46 -8.79
C LEU A 189 -16.94 -4.94 -7.89
N ILE A 190 -16.28 -5.85 -7.16
CA ILE A 190 -15.13 -5.50 -6.31
C ILE A 190 -13.94 -5.06 -7.18
N ASN A 191 -13.62 -5.78 -8.25
CA ASN A 191 -12.53 -5.41 -9.14
C ASN A 191 -12.79 -4.04 -9.79
N ASN A 192 -14.01 -3.76 -10.24
CA ASN A 192 -14.38 -2.46 -10.77
C ASN A 192 -14.29 -1.34 -9.71
N PHE A 193 -14.61 -1.63 -8.45
CA PHE A 193 -14.46 -0.67 -7.35
C PHE A 193 -12.97 -0.38 -7.04
N LEU A 194 -12.10 -1.38 -7.13
CA LEU A 194 -10.67 -1.25 -6.87
C LEU A 194 -9.90 -0.60 -8.00
N GLN A 195 -10.46 -0.58 -9.23
CA GLN A 195 -9.85 0.10 -10.36
C GLN A 195 -10.18 1.60 -10.34
N GLN A 196 -9.18 2.40 -10.66
CA GLN A 196 -9.32 3.85 -10.75
C GLN A 196 -8.46 4.36 -11.92
N ARG A 197 -9.05 5.21 -12.75
CA ARG A 197 -8.29 5.87 -13.81
C ARG A 197 -7.35 6.93 -13.21
N PHE A 198 -6.28 7.27 -13.93
CA PHE A 198 -5.30 8.26 -13.47
C PHE A 198 -5.87 9.68 -13.35
N ASP A 199 -6.95 9.98 -14.09
CA ASP A 199 -7.67 11.26 -14.12
C ASP A 199 -8.91 11.27 -13.22
N GLU A 200 -9.17 10.20 -12.47
CA GLU A 200 -10.32 10.04 -11.59
C GLU A 200 -9.95 10.40 -10.14
N SER A 201 -10.81 11.15 -9.47
CA SER A 201 -10.66 11.51 -8.06
C SER A 201 -11.96 11.26 -7.33
N THR A 202 -11.89 10.57 -6.20
CA THR A 202 -13.05 10.25 -5.35
C THR A 202 -12.74 10.61 -3.90
N SER A 203 -13.69 11.21 -3.18
CA SER A 203 -13.52 11.50 -1.76
C SER A 203 -13.60 10.21 -0.92
N LEU A 204 -12.93 10.20 0.24
CA LEU A 204 -12.99 9.07 1.17
C LEU A 204 -14.44 8.74 1.62
N SER A 205 -15.30 9.75 1.75
CA SER A 205 -16.72 9.53 2.10
C SER A 205 -17.44 8.79 0.99
N GLN A 206 -17.27 9.22 -0.26
CA GLN A 206 -17.87 8.56 -1.41
C GLN A 206 -17.33 7.13 -1.58
N THR A 207 -16.03 6.93 -1.43
CA THR A 207 -15.41 5.59 -1.49
C THR A 207 -16.04 4.62 -0.47
N LYS A 208 -16.34 5.10 0.75
CA LYS A 208 -17.00 4.26 1.77
C LYS A 208 -18.44 3.91 1.42
N GLU A 209 -19.18 4.85 0.81
CA GLU A 209 -20.54 4.61 0.33
C GLU A 209 -20.55 3.63 -0.84
N ASP A 210 -19.66 3.81 -1.81
CA ASP A 210 -19.50 2.92 -2.96
C ASP A 210 -19.12 1.49 -2.52
N LEU A 211 -18.22 1.34 -1.54
CA LEU A 211 -17.88 0.04 -0.96
C LEU A 211 -19.12 -0.62 -0.33
N GLY A 212 -19.93 0.17 0.38
CA GLY A 212 -21.19 -0.32 0.96
C GLY A 212 -22.19 -0.78 -0.11
N ALA A 213 -22.29 -0.06 -1.21
CA ALA A 213 -23.18 -0.39 -2.34
C ALA A 213 -22.75 -1.70 -3.04
N VAL A 214 -21.43 -1.85 -3.31
CA VAL A 214 -20.86 -3.07 -3.93
C VAL A 214 -21.14 -4.32 -3.11
N LEU A 215 -21.09 -4.21 -1.78
CA LEU A 215 -21.26 -5.33 -0.85
C LEU A 215 -22.72 -5.56 -0.41
N SER A 216 -23.65 -4.70 -0.83
CA SER A 216 -25.08 -4.90 -0.56
C SER A 216 -25.64 -6.04 -1.41
N ASP A 217 -26.66 -6.73 -0.87
CA ASP A 217 -27.35 -7.81 -1.59
C ASP A 217 -28.41 -7.28 -2.58
N ARG A 218 -28.46 -5.95 -2.81
CA ARG A 218 -29.38 -5.40 -3.79
C ARG A 218 -28.96 -5.83 -5.19
N LYS A 219 -29.87 -6.48 -5.90
CA LYS A 219 -29.87 -6.63 -7.35
C LYS A 219 -30.19 -5.26 -7.97
N ASP A 220 -29.28 -4.31 -7.83
CA ASP A 220 -29.40 -3.03 -8.53
C ASP A 220 -28.46 -3.08 -9.73
N GLU A 221 -29.03 -2.72 -10.87
CA GLU A 221 -28.38 -2.62 -12.17
C GLU A 221 -27.04 -1.87 -12.05
N PRO A 222 -25.99 -2.29 -12.79
CA PRO A 222 -24.73 -1.58 -12.82
C PRO A 222 -25.00 -0.13 -13.24
N SER A 223 -24.81 0.82 -12.34
CA SER A 223 -24.79 2.22 -12.69
C SER A 223 -23.69 2.41 -13.74
N ASN A 224 -24.13 2.60 -14.99
CA ASN A 224 -23.25 2.77 -16.13
C ASN A 224 -22.48 4.10 -15.99
N LYS A 225 -21.41 4.08 -15.21
CA LYS A 225 -20.50 5.22 -15.04
C LYS A 225 -19.78 5.60 -16.33
N TYR A 226 -19.88 4.79 -17.38
CA TYR A 226 -19.18 4.99 -18.65
C TYR A 226 -20.02 5.62 -19.78
N GLY A 227 -21.25 6.04 -19.52
CA GLY A 227 -22.16 6.52 -20.54
C GLY A 227 -22.73 7.91 -20.32
N ARG A 228 -21.94 8.97 -20.30
CA ARG A 228 -22.39 10.33 -20.65
C ARG A 228 -21.23 11.25 -20.98
N ARG A 229 -20.69 11.10 -22.20
CA ARG A 229 -20.07 12.27 -22.87
C ARG A 229 -21.21 13.17 -23.34
N LYS A 230 -21.38 14.32 -22.71
CA LYS A 230 -22.02 15.45 -23.37
C LYS A 230 -21.04 15.99 -24.39
N ASN A 231 -21.37 15.82 -25.67
CA ASN A 231 -20.85 16.63 -26.74
C ASN A 231 -21.35 18.07 -26.50
N ASP A 232 -20.51 18.92 -26.00
CA ASP A 232 -20.67 20.36 -26.15
C ASP A 232 -19.71 20.82 -27.26
N THR A 233 -20.15 20.55 -28.50
CA THR A 233 -19.81 21.38 -29.64
C THR A 233 -20.69 22.63 -29.54
N LYS A 234 -20.11 23.76 -29.28
CA LYS A 234 -20.67 25.07 -29.64
C LYS A 234 -19.67 25.80 -30.51
N ASP A 235 -20.18 26.15 -31.64
CA ASP A 235 -19.75 27.07 -32.70
C ASP A 235 -18.84 28.22 -32.20
#